data_a6f34068b7a160370e068c482af5a2c7
#
_entry.id   a6f34068b7a160370e068c482af5a2c7
#
_cell.length_a   1.000
_cell.length_b   1.000
_cell.length_c   1.000
_cell.angle_alpha   90.00
_cell.angle_beta   90.00
_cell.angle_gamma   90.00
#
_symmetry.space_group_name_H-M   'P 1'
#
loop_
_entity.id
_entity.type
_entity.pdbx_description
1 polymer ?
#
loop_
_entity_poly.entity_id
_entity_poly.type
_entity_poly.pdbx_seq_one_letter_code
_entity_poly.pdbx_strand_id
1 'polypeptide(L)'
;KSRQGLLLQRCDWLPIARKLDLIEPAARHFLRGVIERVREKHVNGEDLRLYLPVAASSLFDPAFAPWLAAEFGAHAVPSHVVALEFDAAEARAELPRLRGALEPVQRVGVRLALNVGAADAADLGKLLAIDAFGVVKFARAGDADAKPETAWEPWSKAIAEARSLGKIVVASGVAGMADIGVLLRFGVHYAQGDALSGWLAEWDFDFAEAEL
;
A
#
# COMPACT_ATOMS: atom_id res chain seq x y z
N LYS A 1 3.75 -16.46 -12.87
CA LYS A 1 4.93 -16.78 -13.70
C LYS A 1 4.45 -17.06 -15.12
N SER A 2 5.27 -16.73 -16.14
CA SER A 2 5.02 -17.14 -17.53
C SER A 2 5.16 -18.67 -17.68
N ARG A 3 4.70 -19.23 -18.83
CA ARG A 3 4.94 -20.65 -19.15
C ARG A 3 6.43 -21.04 -19.14
N GLN A 4 7.32 -20.05 -19.30
CA GLN A 4 8.77 -20.21 -19.26
C GLN A 4 9.37 -19.99 -17.85
N GLY A 5 8.53 -19.84 -16.82
CA GLY A 5 8.96 -19.64 -15.43
C GLY A 5 9.40 -18.20 -15.09
N LEU A 6 9.36 -17.25 -16.04
CA LEU A 6 9.73 -15.87 -15.80
C LEU A 6 8.71 -15.18 -14.88
N LEU A 7 9.21 -14.37 -13.96
CA LEU A 7 8.37 -13.47 -13.16
C LEU A 7 7.84 -12.36 -14.06
N LEU A 8 6.52 -12.23 -14.12
CA LEU A 8 5.87 -11.14 -14.86
C LEU A 8 5.76 -9.93 -13.94
N GLN A 9 6.16 -8.78 -14.44
CA GLN A 9 5.95 -7.49 -13.76
C GLN A 9 4.46 -7.13 -13.78
N ARG A 10 4.03 -6.26 -12.85
CA ARG A 10 2.64 -5.79 -12.77
C ARG A 10 2.17 -5.18 -14.10
N CYS A 11 3.01 -4.41 -14.78
CA CYS A 11 2.72 -3.81 -16.07
C CYS A 11 2.46 -4.84 -17.18
N ASP A 12 3.02 -6.05 -17.09
CA ASP A 12 2.88 -7.07 -18.13
C ASP A 12 1.53 -7.80 -18.05
N TRP A 13 1.10 -8.16 -16.85
CA TRP A 13 -0.09 -9.01 -16.67
C TRP A 13 -1.37 -8.23 -16.34
N LEU A 14 -1.27 -7.06 -15.69
CA LEU A 14 -2.43 -6.30 -15.23
C LEU A 14 -3.36 -5.87 -16.38
N PRO A 15 -2.87 -5.38 -17.54
CA PRO A 15 -3.73 -5.06 -18.67
C PRO A 15 -4.48 -6.27 -19.23
N ILE A 16 -3.83 -7.44 -19.20
CA ILE A 16 -4.46 -8.71 -19.66
C ILE A 16 -5.53 -9.14 -18.66
N ALA A 17 -5.21 -9.11 -17.36
CA ALA A 17 -6.17 -9.44 -16.30
C ALA A 17 -7.42 -8.55 -16.35
N ARG A 18 -7.25 -7.25 -16.62
CA ARG A 18 -8.39 -6.32 -16.81
C ARG A 18 -9.28 -6.72 -17.99
N LYS A 19 -8.68 -7.08 -19.14
CA LYS A 19 -9.44 -7.51 -20.34
C LYS A 19 -10.20 -8.82 -20.13
N LEU A 20 -9.70 -9.68 -19.26
CA LEU A 20 -10.28 -11.00 -18.97
C LEU A 20 -11.13 -11.02 -17.70
N ASP A 21 -11.36 -9.87 -17.08
CA ASP A 21 -12.11 -9.72 -15.82
C ASP A 21 -11.54 -10.57 -14.66
N LEU A 22 -10.22 -10.73 -14.64
CA LEU A 22 -9.49 -11.55 -13.67
C LEU A 22 -8.88 -10.74 -12.52
N ILE A 23 -9.11 -9.43 -12.47
CA ILE A 23 -8.50 -8.56 -11.43
C ILE A 23 -8.97 -9.00 -10.04
N GLU A 24 -10.27 -9.13 -9.84
CA GLU A 24 -10.84 -9.47 -8.54
C GLU A 24 -10.49 -10.90 -8.08
N PRO A 25 -10.66 -11.95 -8.91
CA PRO A 25 -10.19 -13.29 -8.55
C PRO A 25 -8.70 -13.35 -8.23
N ALA A 26 -7.85 -12.63 -8.99
CA ALA A 26 -6.42 -12.58 -8.73
C ALA A 26 -6.09 -11.87 -7.42
N ALA A 27 -6.76 -10.75 -7.12
CA ALA A 27 -6.60 -10.00 -5.87
C ALA A 27 -6.97 -10.88 -4.66
N ARG A 28 -8.11 -11.57 -4.71
CA ARG A 28 -8.53 -12.48 -3.64
C ARG A 28 -7.56 -13.65 -3.44
N HIS A 29 -7.10 -14.24 -4.52
CA HIS A 29 -6.10 -15.32 -4.45
C HIS A 29 -4.80 -14.84 -3.80
N PHE A 30 -4.32 -13.66 -4.20
CA PHE A 30 -3.14 -13.03 -3.63
C PHE A 30 -3.33 -12.71 -2.13
N LEU A 31 -4.43 -12.06 -1.77
CA LEU A 31 -4.74 -11.71 -0.38
C LEU A 31 -4.81 -12.94 0.52
N ARG A 32 -5.46 -14.02 0.06
CA ARG A 32 -5.52 -15.29 0.80
C ARG A 32 -4.12 -15.84 1.05
N GLY A 33 -3.28 -15.95 0.01
CA GLY A 33 -1.92 -16.45 0.15
C GLY A 33 -1.05 -15.60 1.09
N VAL A 34 -1.30 -14.28 1.15
CA VAL A 34 -0.63 -13.41 2.11
C VAL A 34 -1.13 -13.64 3.53
N ILE A 35 -2.45 -13.74 3.75
CA ILE A 35 -3.03 -14.01 5.08
C ILE A 35 -2.51 -15.34 5.64
N GLU A 36 -2.42 -16.38 4.81
CA GLU A 36 -1.84 -17.68 5.19
C GLU A 36 -0.40 -17.53 5.66
N ARG A 37 0.44 -16.80 4.94
CA ARG A 37 1.84 -16.56 5.32
C ARG A 37 1.99 -15.69 6.56
N VAL A 38 1.15 -14.66 6.71
CA VAL A 38 1.12 -13.83 7.93
C VAL A 38 0.83 -14.68 9.16
N ARG A 39 -0.08 -15.64 9.05
CA ARG A 39 -0.36 -16.58 10.14
C ARG A 39 0.91 -17.29 10.60
N GLU A 40 1.72 -17.79 9.67
CA GLU A 40 2.97 -18.52 10.00
C GLU A 40 3.94 -17.62 10.78
N LYS A 41 4.11 -16.39 10.35
CA LYS A 41 5.01 -15.42 10.99
C LYS A 41 4.46 -14.89 12.32
N HIS A 42 3.15 -14.62 12.38
CA HIS A 42 2.50 -14.13 13.60
C HIS A 42 2.56 -15.14 14.74
N VAL A 43 2.46 -16.45 14.44
CA VAL A 43 2.63 -17.53 15.42
C VAL A 43 4.04 -17.50 16.03
N ASN A 44 5.03 -17.04 15.28
CA ASN A 44 6.43 -16.91 15.73
C ASN A 44 6.68 -15.63 16.55
N GLY A 45 5.66 -14.77 16.76
CA GLY A 45 5.77 -13.55 17.57
C GLY A 45 6.32 -12.33 16.83
N GLU A 46 6.40 -12.38 15.50
CA GLU A 46 6.86 -11.23 14.70
C GLU A 46 5.76 -10.17 14.56
N ASP A 47 6.08 -8.89 14.82
CA ASP A 47 5.16 -7.74 14.61
C ASP A 47 5.21 -7.27 13.14
N LEU A 48 4.46 -7.93 12.28
CA LEU A 48 4.39 -7.62 10.86
C LEU A 48 3.35 -6.54 10.56
N ARG A 49 3.68 -5.64 9.62
CA ARG A 49 2.76 -4.67 9.02
C ARG A 49 2.90 -4.72 7.52
N LEU A 50 1.90 -5.27 6.86
CA LEU A 50 1.92 -5.48 5.41
C LEU A 50 1.01 -4.52 4.68
N TYR A 51 1.54 -3.91 3.63
CA TYR A 51 0.81 -3.04 2.71
C TYR A 51 0.52 -3.82 1.43
N LEU A 52 -0.76 -4.08 1.15
CA LEU A 52 -1.18 -4.93 0.05
C LEU A 52 -1.99 -4.12 -0.96
N PRO A 53 -1.50 -3.97 -2.20
CA PRO A 53 -2.21 -3.23 -3.24
C PRO A 53 -3.49 -3.95 -3.64
N VAL A 54 -4.60 -3.22 -3.60
CA VAL A 54 -5.94 -3.69 -4.00
C VAL A 54 -6.53 -2.68 -4.98
N ALA A 55 -7.23 -3.15 -6.01
CA ALA A 55 -7.93 -2.27 -6.92
C ALA A 55 -9.11 -1.57 -6.21
N ALA A 56 -9.34 -0.30 -6.50
CA ALA A 56 -10.46 0.44 -5.90
C ALA A 56 -11.82 -0.19 -6.29
N SER A 57 -11.90 -0.89 -7.42
CA SER A 57 -13.10 -1.64 -7.84
C SER A 57 -13.54 -2.71 -6.85
N SER A 58 -12.60 -3.33 -6.12
CA SER A 58 -12.91 -4.35 -5.10
C SER A 58 -13.79 -3.81 -3.97
N LEU A 59 -13.69 -2.49 -3.66
CA LEU A 59 -14.53 -1.84 -2.65
C LEU A 59 -16.02 -1.84 -3.01
N PHE A 60 -16.34 -1.92 -4.30
CA PHE A 60 -17.71 -1.87 -4.80
C PHE A 60 -18.35 -3.24 -4.99
N ASP A 61 -17.61 -4.32 -4.76
CA ASP A 61 -18.16 -5.66 -4.64
C ASP A 61 -18.69 -5.86 -3.21
N PRO A 62 -20.02 -6.02 -3.03
CA PRO A 62 -20.61 -6.20 -1.70
C PRO A 62 -20.13 -7.48 -0.99
N ALA A 63 -19.60 -8.45 -1.73
CA ALA A 63 -19.05 -9.67 -1.19
C ALA A 63 -17.60 -9.53 -0.70
N PHE A 64 -16.90 -8.42 -1.02
CA PHE A 64 -15.48 -8.27 -0.70
C PHE A 64 -15.21 -8.19 0.81
N ALA A 65 -15.89 -7.29 1.52
CA ALA A 65 -15.68 -7.13 2.95
C ALA A 65 -16.09 -8.37 3.78
N PRO A 66 -17.26 -9.02 3.52
CA PRO A 66 -17.61 -10.29 4.18
C PRO A 66 -16.61 -11.41 3.90
N TRP A 67 -16.14 -11.53 2.67
CA TRP A 67 -15.12 -12.50 2.29
C TRP A 67 -13.81 -12.25 3.05
N LEU A 68 -13.35 -11.00 3.10
CA LEU A 68 -12.12 -10.61 3.79
C LEU A 68 -12.20 -10.93 5.29
N ALA A 69 -13.33 -10.63 5.94
CA ALA A 69 -13.58 -10.98 7.34
C ALA A 69 -13.52 -12.50 7.57
N ALA A 70 -14.09 -13.28 6.65
CA ALA A 70 -14.07 -14.74 6.74
C ALA A 70 -12.64 -15.30 6.60
N GLU A 71 -11.81 -14.74 5.70
CA GLU A 71 -10.42 -15.17 5.53
C GLU A 71 -9.58 -14.88 6.79
N PHE A 72 -9.68 -13.70 7.39
CA PHE A 72 -8.99 -13.38 8.64
C PHE A 72 -9.45 -14.29 9.80
N GLY A 73 -10.76 -14.54 9.90
CA GLY A 73 -11.33 -15.44 10.91
C GLY A 73 -10.85 -16.88 10.73
N ALA A 74 -10.87 -17.40 9.50
CA ALA A 74 -10.46 -18.78 9.20
C ALA A 74 -8.97 -19.05 9.52
N HIS A 75 -8.13 -18.03 9.35
CA HIS A 75 -6.69 -18.15 9.59
C HIS A 75 -6.28 -17.66 11.01
N ALA A 76 -7.20 -17.13 11.80
CA ALA A 76 -6.94 -16.56 13.13
C ALA A 76 -5.85 -15.47 13.11
N VAL A 77 -5.81 -14.65 12.04
CA VAL A 77 -4.86 -13.56 11.87
C VAL A 77 -5.54 -12.24 12.27
N PRO A 78 -4.91 -11.42 13.12
CA PRO A 78 -5.43 -10.09 13.43
C PRO A 78 -5.49 -9.21 12.17
N SER A 79 -6.66 -8.69 11.84
CA SER A 79 -6.86 -7.92 10.61
C SER A 79 -6.02 -6.64 10.54
N HIS A 80 -5.67 -6.04 11.68
CA HIS A 80 -4.89 -4.80 11.75
C HIS A 80 -3.42 -4.94 11.31
N VAL A 81 -2.90 -6.16 11.15
CA VAL A 81 -1.55 -6.39 10.62
C VAL A 81 -1.47 -6.13 9.11
N VAL A 82 -2.63 -6.09 8.44
CA VAL A 82 -2.75 -5.81 7.01
C VAL A 82 -3.29 -4.40 6.79
N ALA A 83 -2.64 -3.67 5.90
CA ALA A 83 -3.13 -2.43 5.33
C ALA A 83 -3.45 -2.66 3.84
N LEU A 84 -4.70 -2.43 3.44
CA LEU A 84 -5.10 -2.44 2.03
C LEU A 84 -4.72 -1.11 1.40
N GLU A 85 -3.92 -1.15 0.35
CA GLU A 85 -3.36 0.01 -0.33
C GLU A 85 -4.12 0.27 -1.62
N PHE A 86 -4.75 1.44 -1.75
CA PHE A 86 -5.51 1.88 -2.91
C PHE A 86 -4.75 2.96 -3.66
N ASP A 87 -4.74 2.87 -4.97
CA ASP A 87 -4.15 3.88 -5.84
C ASP A 87 -4.98 5.18 -5.78
N ALA A 88 -4.30 6.32 -5.61
CA ALA A 88 -4.96 7.62 -5.45
C ALA A 88 -5.73 8.06 -6.71
N ALA A 89 -5.25 7.72 -7.92
CA ALA A 89 -5.96 8.03 -9.15
C ALA A 89 -7.24 7.20 -9.28
N GLU A 90 -7.17 5.89 -8.96
CA GLU A 90 -8.36 5.02 -8.94
C GLU A 90 -9.36 5.51 -7.87
N ALA A 91 -8.89 5.81 -6.66
CA ALA A 91 -9.73 6.31 -5.57
C ALA A 91 -10.40 7.65 -5.91
N ARG A 92 -9.69 8.54 -6.61
CA ARG A 92 -10.22 9.83 -7.06
C ARG A 92 -11.33 9.68 -8.09
N ALA A 93 -11.20 8.76 -9.03
CA ALA A 93 -12.23 8.50 -10.02
C ALA A 93 -13.56 8.07 -9.40
N GLU A 94 -13.50 7.45 -8.22
CA GLU A 94 -14.66 6.93 -7.48
C GLU A 94 -15.07 7.78 -6.27
N LEU A 95 -14.50 8.97 -6.11
CA LEU A 95 -14.64 9.81 -4.92
C LEU A 95 -16.10 10.01 -4.43
N PRO A 96 -17.12 10.18 -5.31
CA PRO A 96 -18.49 10.39 -4.86
C PRO A 96 -19.08 9.23 -4.04
N ARG A 97 -18.66 8.00 -4.32
CA ARG A 97 -19.16 6.79 -3.65
C ARG A 97 -18.15 6.11 -2.76
N LEU A 98 -16.90 6.60 -2.77
CA LEU A 98 -15.77 5.97 -2.10
C LEU A 98 -16.00 5.84 -0.58
N ARG A 99 -16.47 6.90 0.08
CA ARG A 99 -16.68 6.91 1.54
C ARG A 99 -17.59 5.78 2.02
N GLY A 100 -18.72 5.58 1.33
CA GLY A 100 -19.66 4.49 1.66
C GLY A 100 -19.09 3.11 1.38
N ALA A 101 -18.24 2.98 0.36
CA ALA A 101 -17.61 1.72 0.00
C ALA A 101 -16.46 1.32 0.95
N LEU A 102 -15.79 2.28 1.57
CA LEU A 102 -14.72 2.01 2.54
C LEU A 102 -15.26 1.51 3.90
N GLU A 103 -16.45 1.94 4.31
CA GLU A 103 -17.01 1.64 5.63
C GLU A 103 -17.13 0.13 5.93
N PRO A 104 -17.67 -0.74 5.04
CA PRO A 104 -17.70 -2.17 5.29
C PRO A 104 -16.32 -2.79 5.50
N VAL A 105 -15.31 -2.33 4.75
CA VAL A 105 -13.93 -2.82 4.84
C VAL A 105 -13.26 -2.33 6.14
N GLN A 106 -13.52 -1.10 6.57
CA GLN A 106 -13.06 -0.62 7.88
C GLN A 106 -13.59 -1.45 9.04
N ARG A 107 -14.86 -1.90 8.97
CA ARG A 107 -15.45 -2.77 10.01
C ARG A 107 -14.76 -4.12 10.15
N VAL A 108 -14.06 -4.59 9.11
CA VAL A 108 -13.22 -5.80 9.20
C VAL A 108 -12.03 -5.58 10.13
N GLY A 109 -11.62 -4.32 10.32
CA GLY A 109 -10.49 -3.94 11.17
C GLY A 109 -9.16 -3.86 10.46
N VAL A 110 -9.13 -4.00 9.12
CA VAL A 110 -7.93 -3.76 8.32
C VAL A 110 -7.62 -2.26 8.27
N ARG A 111 -6.36 -1.91 8.13
CA ARG A 111 -5.96 -0.53 7.86
C ARG A 111 -6.17 -0.21 6.38
N LEU A 112 -6.48 1.05 6.10
CA LEU A 112 -6.61 1.52 4.72
C LEU A 112 -5.51 2.54 4.44
N ALA A 113 -4.80 2.31 3.34
CA ALA A 113 -3.70 3.15 2.88
C ALA A 113 -4.02 3.74 1.51
N LEU A 114 -3.63 4.98 1.30
CA LEU A 114 -3.71 5.66 0.01
C LEU A 114 -2.30 5.71 -0.60
N ASN A 115 -2.11 5.14 -1.78
CA ASN A 115 -0.86 5.21 -2.52
C ASN A 115 -0.91 6.34 -3.54
N VAL A 116 -0.06 7.33 -3.36
CA VAL A 116 0.00 8.54 -4.17
C VAL A 116 1.19 8.46 -5.11
N GLY A 117 0.91 8.23 -6.38
CA GLY A 117 1.92 8.25 -7.44
C GLY A 117 2.36 9.67 -7.81
N ALA A 118 3.51 9.81 -8.47
CA ALA A 118 4.09 11.10 -8.83
C ALA A 118 3.16 12.00 -9.69
N ALA A 119 2.23 11.40 -10.43
CA ALA A 119 1.25 12.13 -11.26
C ALA A 119 0.01 12.62 -10.50
N ASP A 120 -0.15 12.28 -9.20
CA ASP A 120 -1.42 12.39 -8.48
C ASP A 120 -1.54 13.62 -7.57
N ALA A 121 -0.70 14.64 -7.76
CA ALA A 121 -0.69 15.82 -6.89
C ALA A 121 -2.00 16.66 -6.92
N ALA A 122 -2.81 16.55 -7.99
CA ALA A 122 -4.06 17.30 -8.11
C ALA A 122 -5.16 16.74 -7.22
N ASP A 123 -5.92 17.64 -6.55
CA ASP A 123 -7.09 17.30 -5.71
C ASP A 123 -6.82 16.31 -4.54
N LEU A 124 -5.56 16.12 -4.16
CA LEU A 124 -5.18 15.19 -3.11
C LEU A 124 -5.85 15.51 -1.75
N GLY A 125 -6.06 16.78 -1.45
CA GLY A 125 -6.71 17.22 -0.20
C GLY A 125 -8.09 16.59 0.03
N LYS A 126 -8.88 16.34 -1.03
CA LYS A 126 -10.18 15.66 -0.90
C LYS A 126 -10.04 14.20 -0.46
N LEU A 127 -9.00 13.51 -0.92
CA LEU A 127 -8.68 12.14 -0.51
C LEU A 127 -8.08 12.12 0.91
N LEU A 128 -7.20 13.05 1.23
CA LEU A 128 -6.62 13.18 2.57
C LEU A 128 -7.70 13.47 3.63
N ALA A 129 -8.76 14.20 3.28
CA ALA A 129 -9.90 14.47 4.16
C ALA A 129 -10.81 13.25 4.41
N ILE A 130 -10.51 12.08 3.81
CA ILE A 130 -11.21 10.82 4.11
C ILE A 130 -10.52 10.17 5.31
N ASP A 131 -11.20 10.17 6.46
CA ASP A 131 -10.66 9.65 7.72
C ASP A 131 -10.32 8.15 7.65
N ALA A 132 -11.04 7.40 6.80
CA ALA A 132 -10.82 5.99 6.57
C ALA A 132 -9.36 5.66 6.17
N PHE A 133 -8.71 6.53 5.40
CA PHE A 133 -7.30 6.38 5.07
C PHE A 133 -6.42 6.82 6.24
N GLY A 134 -6.05 5.89 7.11
CA GLY A 134 -5.13 6.15 8.23
C GLY A 134 -3.66 6.25 7.81
N VAL A 135 -3.33 5.78 6.61
CA VAL A 135 -1.97 5.78 6.05
C VAL A 135 -1.97 6.43 4.68
N VAL A 136 -0.95 7.23 4.39
CA VAL A 136 -0.71 7.81 3.07
C VAL A 136 0.72 7.53 2.65
N LYS A 137 0.88 6.91 1.49
CA LYS A 137 2.17 6.51 0.94
C LYS A 137 2.45 7.35 -0.29
N PHE A 138 3.54 8.12 -0.25
CA PHE A 138 3.99 8.97 -1.35
C PHE A 138 5.12 8.29 -2.10
N ALA A 139 4.95 8.16 -3.41
CA ALA A 139 6.01 7.64 -4.27
C ALA A 139 7.01 8.75 -4.61
N ARG A 140 8.29 8.42 -4.61
CA ARG A 140 9.36 9.32 -5.07
C ARG A 140 9.04 9.83 -6.47
N ALA A 141 9.10 11.14 -6.67
CA ALA A 141 8.86 11.77 -7.97
C ALA A 141 10.15 11.80 -8.81
N GLY A 142 9.99 11.72 -10.13
CA GLY A 142 11.11 11.75 -11.08
C GLY A 142 11.87 10.43 -11.19
N ASP A 143 13.00 10.48 -11.88
CA ASP A 143 13.87 9.34 -12.12
C ASP A 143 14.69 8.98 -10.87
N ALA A 144 15.29 7.80 -10.85
CA ALA A 144 16.15 7.35 -9.75
C ALA A 144 17.32 8.31 -9.49
N ASP A 145 17.84 8.95 -10.54
CA ASP A 145 18.95 9.90 -10.47
C ASP A 145 18.52 11.34 -10.09
N ALA A 146 17.22 11.60 -9.94
CA ALA A 146 16.75 12.93 -9.52
C ALA A 146 17.28 13.27 -8.13
N LYS A 147 17.66 14.55 -7.93
CA LYS A 147 18.11 15.01 -6.62
C LYS A 147 17.00 14.80 -5.58
N PRO A 148 17.35 14.39 -4.34
CA PRO A 148 16.36 14.13 -3.29
C PRO A 148 15.38 15.28 -3.07
N GLU A 149 15.88 16.52 -3.03
CA GLU A 149 15.03 17.69 -2.85
C GLU A 149 14.01 17.82 -3.97
N THR A 150 14.42 17.66 -5.22
CA THR A 150 13.52 17.73 -6.39
C THR A 150 12.50 16.59 -6.41
N ALA A 151 12.90 15.41 -5.93
CA ALA A 151 12.05 14.24 -5.88
C ALA A 151 10.96 14.31 -4.80
N TRP A 152 11.23 14.96 -3.67
CA TRP A 152 10.32 14.98 -2.53
C TRP A 152 9.62 16.33 -2.33
N GLU A 153 10.15 17.46 -2.83
CA GLU A 153 9.54 18.78 -2.71
C GLU A 153 8.09 18.85 -3.20
N PRO A 154 7.69 18.18 -4.31
CA PRO A 154 6.29 18.18 -4.75
C PRO A 154 5.31 17.69 -3.68
N TRP A 155 5.76 16.86 -2.75
CA TRP A 155 4.95 16.27 -1.68
C TRP A 155 4.99 17.05 -0.37
N SER A 156 5.87 18.03 -0.21
CA SER A 156 6.11 18.73 1.07
C SER A 156 4.82 19.21 1.72
N LYS A 157 3.95 19.88 0.95
CA LYS A 157 2.65 20.38 1.43
C LYS A 157 1.67 19.26 1.77
N ALA A 158 1.57 18.25 0.91
CA ALA A 158 0.65 17.12 1.10
C ALA A 158 1.08 16.24 2.28
N ILE A 159 2.39 16.08 2.50
CA ILE A 159 2.94 15.39 3.68
C ILE A 159 2.58 16.16 4.96
N ALA A 160 2.77 17.50 4.96
CA ALA A 160 2.41 18.33 6.11
C ALA A 160 0.90 18.26 6.41
N GLU A 161 0.05 18.30 5.38
CA GLU A 161 -1.40 18.16 5.51
C GLU A 161 -1.79 16.78 6.05
N ALA A 162 -1.28 15.69 5.48
CA ALA A 162 -1.54 14.34 5.96
C ALA A 162 -1.16 14.17 7.43
N ARG A 163 -0.01 14.72 7.84
CA ARG A 163 0.43 14.69 9.25
C ARG A 163 -0.48 15.51 10.16
N SER A 164 -0.91 16.69 9.72
CA SER A 164 -1.84 17.54 10.50
C SER A 164 -3.20 16.86 10.73
N LEU A 165 -3.58 15.96 9.82
CA LEU A 165 -4.77 15.11 9.92
C LEU A 165 -4.51 13.80 10.71
N GLY A 166 -3.35 13.67 11.37
CA GLY A 166 -3.00 12.51 12.18
C GLY A 166 -2.72 11.22 11.38
N LYS A 167 -2.48 11.34 10.08
CA LYS A 167 -2.21 10.17 9.24
C LYS A 167 -0.75 9.71 9.34
N ILE A 168 -0.54 8.41 9.22
CA ILE A 168 0.80 7.84 9.07
C ILE A 168 1.27 8.12 7.64
N VAL A 169 2.44 8.71 7.51
CA VAL A 169 3.06 9.01 6.21
C VAL A 169 4.19 8.04 5.94
N VAL A 170 4.14 7.42 4.76
CA VAL A 170 5.15 6.50 4.25
C VAL A 170 5.75 7.08 2.97
N ALA A 171 7.07 7.03 2.82
CA ALA A 171 7.75 7.33 1.57
C ALA A 171 8.14 6.04 0.87
N SER A 172 7.87 5.93 -0.44
CA SER A 172 8.26 4.75 -1.23
C SER A 172 9.15 5.12 -2.41
N GLY A 173 10.00 4.18 -2.82
CA GLY A 173 10.97 4.40 -3.88
C GLY A 173 12.21 5.17 -3.41
N VAL A 174 12.57 5.07 -2.14
CA VAL A 174 13.80 5.67 -1.60
C VAL A 174 14.99 5.09 -2.33
N ALA A 175 15.73 5.95 -3.04
CA ALA A 175 16.80 5.56 -3.95
C ALA A 175 18.20 5.64 -3.30
N GLY A 176 18.33 6.39 -2.19
CA GLY A 176 19.61 6.54 -1.48
C GLY A 176 19.47 7.17 -0.10
N MET A 177 20.52 7.11 0.69
CA MET A 177 20.56 7.69 2.05
C MET A 177 20.32 9.21 2.04
N ALA A 178 20.62 9.91 0.96
CA ALA A 178 20.32 11.33 0.81
C ALA A 178 18.81 11.63 0.83
N ASP A 179 17.96 10.73 0.31
CA ASP A 179 16.51 10.85 0.41
C ASP A 179 16.07 10.88 1.88
N ILE A 180 16.66 10.04 2.73
CA ILE A 180 16.31 9.94 4.16
C ILE A 180 16.46 11.29 4.87
N GLY A 181 17.54 12.03 4.58
CA GLY A 181 17.74 13.36 5.14
C GLY A 181 16.63 14.36 4.80
N VAL A 182 16.09 14.30 3.58
CA VAL A 182 14.95 15.13 3.15
C VAL A 182 13.66 14.66 3.83
N LEU A 183 13.42 13.37 3.84
CA LEU A 183 12.22 12.75 4.42
C LEU A 183 12.08 12.99 5.92
N LEU A 184 13.21 12.97 6.66
CA LEU A 184 13.25 13.32 8.07
C LEU A 184 12.81 14.77 8.31
N ARG A 185 13.30 15.73 7.47
CA ARG A 185 12.87 17.14 7.57
C ARG A 185 11.38 17.32 7.31
N PHE A 186 10.79 16.50 6.43
CA PHE A 186 9.34 16.52 6.17
C PHE A 186 8.54 15.78 7.24
N GLY A 187 9.21 15.05 8.14
CA GLY A 187 8.59 14.29 9.22
C GLY A 187 7.82 13.07 8.74
N VAL A 188 8.37 12.38 7.75
CA VAL A 188 7.86 11.08 7.28
C VAL A 188 8.07 10.04 8.39
N HIS A 189 7.09 9.15 8.59
CA HIS A 189 7.14 8.15 9.67
C HIS A 189 7.88 6.88 9.25
N TYR A 190 7.70 6.46 8.00
CA TYR A 190 8.31 5.24 7.46
C TYR A 190 8.83 5.46 6.05
N ALA A 191 9.85 4.73 5.68
CA ALA A 191 10.45 4.76 4.35
C ALA A 191 10.58 3.35 3.79
N GLN A 192 10.44 3.21 2.47
CA GLN A 192 10.55 1.96 1.72
C GLN A 192 11.28 2.24 0.40
N GLY A 193 12.19 1.36 0.01
CA GLY A 193 12.89 1.47 -1.28
C GLY A 193 14.13 0.62 -1.33
N ASP A 194 14.69 0.46 -2.52
CA ASP A 194 15.84 -0.41 -2.78
C ASP A 194 17.10 0.01 -2.01
N ALA A 195 17.19 1.29 -1.61
CA ALA A 195 18.28 1.77 -0.77
C ALA A 195 18.22 1.28 0.69
N LEU A 196 17.06 0.81 1.14
CA LEU A 196 16.83 0.32 2.50
C LEU A 196 16.80 -1.20 2.54
N SER A 197 16.04 -1.80 1.63
CA SER A 197 15.94 -3.25 1.46
C SER A 197 15.51 -3.55 0.04
N GLY A 198 16.28 -4.36 -0.66
CA GLY A 198 15.91 -4.86 -1.98
C GLY A 198 14.70 -5.80 -1.94
N TRP A 199 14.22 -6.19 -3.12
CA TRP A 199 13.16 -7.17 -3.25
C TRP A 199 13.65 -8.55 -2.83
N LEU A 200 12.99 -9.16 -1.86
CA LEU A 200 13.24 -10.52 -1.43
C LEU A 200 12.28 -11.48 -2.14
N ALA A 201 12.80 -12.63 -2.58
CA ALA A 201 11.99 -13.66 -3.20
C ALA A 201 11.17 -14.46 -2.18
N GLU A 202 11.64 -14.50 -0.96
CA GLU A 202 11.05 -15.19 0.18
C GLU A 202 10.82 -14.23 1.36
N TRP A 203 10.01 -14.66 2.30
CA TRP A 203 9.71 -13.89 3.52
C TRP A 203 10.67 -14.30 4.64
N ASP A 204 11.96 -14.13 4.39
CA ASP A 204 13.05 -14.47 5.29
C ASP A 204 13.77 -13.26 5.90
N PHE A 205 13.17 -12.05 5.72
CA PHE A 205 13.71 -10.84 6.30
C PHE A 205 13.72 -10.93 7.84
N ASP A 206 14.89 -10.83 8.43
CA ASP A 206 15.06 -10.78 9.88
C ASP A 206 14.90 -9.35 10.39
N PHE A 207 13.75 -9.08 11.00
CA PHE A 207 13.45 -7.77 11.59
C PHE A 207 14.28 -7.47 12.84
N ALA A 208 14.85 -8.49 13.49
CA ALA A 208 15.69 -8.31 14.67
C ALA A 208 17.10 -7.83 14.32
N GLU A 209 17.58 -8.13 13.11
CA GLU A 209 18.87 -7.68 12.59
C GLU A 209 18.79 -6.38 11.78
N ALA A 210 17.60 -5.83 11.56
CA ALA A 210 17.39 -4.59 10.84
C ALA A 210 17.75 -3.38 11.71
N GLU A 211 19.04 -3.11 11.87
CA GLU A 211 19.52 -1.83 12.41
C GLU A 211 19.46 -0.75 11.33
N LEU A 212 18.86 0.42 11.67
CA LEU A 212 18.85 1.63 10.87
C LEU A 212 20.08 2.49 11.17
#